data_063e4e61e5d4d60b082cd550662d1562
#
_entry.id   063e4e61e5d4d60b082cd550662d1562
#
_cell.length_a   1.000
_cell.length_b   1.000
_cell.length_c   1.000
_cell.angle_alpha   90.00
_cell.angle_beta   90.00
_cell.angle_gamma   90.00
#
_symmetry.space_group_name_H-M   'P 1'
#
loop_
_entity.id
_entity.type
_entity.pdbx_description
1 polymer ?
#
loop_
_entity_poly.entity_id
_entity_poly.type
_entity_poly.pdbx_seq_one_letter_code
_entity_poly.pdbx_strand_id
1 'polypeptide(L)'
;WLDALTNYLSAINYPNIKDDLFKNFWPASLHLIGKDILRFHAVYWPAFLLAAKIELPNKVFGHGWILSGEEKMSKSRGNILDPLEIINKYGLDPLRYYLIKEVSFGNDGNISQDRLEDCINSDLANNYGNLCQRVGAFAHKNCDGKIPLEIKFQDEDLLILNKYKDNIENIRSKIDNQNINFYID
;
A
#
# COMPACT_ATOMS: atom_id res chain seq x y z
N TRP A 1 17.07 -18.94 12.31
CA TRP A 1 16.14 -17.82 12.49
C TRP A 1 16.67 -16.74 13.43
N LEU A 2 17.34 -17.09 14.55
CA LEU A 2 17.90 -16.04 15.42
C LEU A 2 18.84 -15.12 14.66
N ASP A 3 19.76 -15.67 13.90
CA ASP A 3 20.69 -14.93 13.05
C ASP A 3 19.95 -14.05 12.01
N ALA A 4 18.96 -14.63 11.32
CA ALA A 4 18.16 -13.90 10.35
C ALA A 4 17.38 -12.72 10.97
N LEU A 5 16.81 -12.90 12.17
CA LEU A 5 16.04 -11.85 12.85
C LEU A 5 16.93 -10.73 13.42
N THR A 6 18.13 -11.08 13.89
CA THR A 6 19.08 -10.06 14.38
C THR A 6 19.53 -9.08 13.29
N ASN A 7 19.32 -9.42 12.02
CA ASN A 7 19.57 -8.48 10.92
C ASN A 7 18.79 -7.16 11.06
N TYR A 8 17.59 -7.18 11.63
CA TYR A 8 16.82 -5.94 11.90
C TYR A 8 17.57 -4.99 12.84
N LEU A 9 18.34 -5.50 13.77
CA LEU A 9 19.14 -4.68 14.69
C LEU A 9 20.51 -4.33 14.11
N SER A 10 21.19 -5.29 13.45
CA SER A 10 22.51 -5.05 12.88
C SER A 10 22.47 -4.04 11.73
N ALA A 11 21.39 -4.01 10.96
CA ALA A 11 21.20 -3.04 9.87
C ALA A 11 21.08 -1.58 10.35
N ILE A 12 20.75 -1.38 11.63
CA ILE A 12 20.62 -0.06 12.26
C ILE A 12 21.74 0.20 13.31
N ASN A 13 22.87 -0.47 13.13
CA ASN A 13 24.09 -0.28 13.92
C ASN A 13 24.01 -0.66 15.42
N TYR A 14 23.03 -1.52 15.82
CA TYR A 14 23.06 -2.07 17.16
C TYR A 14 24.35 -2.90 17.38
N PRO A 15 25.04 -2.82 18.55
CA PRO A 15 24.56 -2.29 19.84
C PRO A 15 24.83 -0.79 20.08
N ASN A 16 25.19 -0.01 19.09
CA ASN A 16 25.39 1.42 19.27
C ASN A 16 24.04 2.16 19.36
N ILE A 17 23.43 2.15 20.54
CA ILE A 17 22.12 2.79 20.80
C ILE A 17 22.15 4.32 20.68
N LYS A 18 23.32 4.94 20.55
CA LYS A 18 23.47 6.38 20.31
C LYS A 18 23.49 6.73 18.82
N ASP A 19 23.58 5.73 17.96
CA ASP A 19 23.53 5.91 16.51
C ASP A 19 22.18 6.47 16.06
N ASP A 20 22.20 7.35 15.09
CA ASP A 20 20.98 7.99 14.60
C ASP A 20 20.07 7.01 13.85
N LEU A 21 20.63 6.00 13.18
CA LEU A 21 19.82 4.93 12.58
C LEU A 21 19.05 4.16 13.67
N PHE A 22 19.74 3.78 14.77
CA PHE A 22 19.05 3.08 15.85
C PHE A 22 17.94 3.93 16.46
N LYS A 23 18.22 5.21 16.80
CA LYS A 23 17.22 6.10 17.41
C LYS A 23 16.02 6.38 16.53
N ASN A 24 16.23 6.45 15.22
CA ASN A 24 15.16 6.78 14.26
C ASN A 24 14.33 5.57 13.83
N PHE A 25 14.91 4.37 13.85
CA PHE A 25 14.27 3.18 13.32
C PHE A 25 13.96 2.10 14.37
N TRP A 26 14.39 2.28 15.62
CA TRP A 26 14.04 1.37 16.69
C TRP A 26 13.40 2.11 17.89
N PRO A 27 12.26 1.60 18.45
CA PRO A 27 11.54 0.41 18.01
C PRO A 27 10.91 0.56 16.63
N ALA A 28 10.91 -0.53 15.85
CA ALA A 28 10.30 -0.53 14.53
C ALA A 28 8.79 -0.25 14.65
N SER A 29 8.29 0.70 13.85
CA SER A 29 6.85 1.03 13.82
C SER A 29 6.01 -0.15 13.35
N LEU A 30 6.52 -0.90 12.37
CA LEU A 30 5.84 -2.04 11.79
C LEU A 30 6.86 -3.05 11.22
N HIS A 31 6.72 -4.32 11.60
CA HIS A 31 7.27 -5.44 10.83
C HIS A 31 6.20 -5.95 9.86
N LEU A 32 6.38 -5.66 8.58
CA LEU A 32 5.51 -6.13 7.50
C LEU A 32 6.13 -7.39 6.88
N ILE A 33 5.44 -8.52 7.02
CA ILE A 33 5.99 -9.84 6.69
C ILE A 33 4.96 -10.72 5.98
N GLY A 34 5.40 -11.76 5.29
CA GLY A 34 4.51 -12.82 4.82
C GLY A 34 3.95 -13.66 5.98
N LYS A 35 2.72 -14.12 5.86
CA LYS A 35 2.04 -14.92 6.89
C LYS A 35 2.77 -16.22 7.24
N ASP A 36 3.56 -16.75 6.33
CA ASP A 36 4.34 -17.99 6.50
C ASP A 36 5.46 -17.86 7.55
N ILE A 37 5.94 -16.63 7.78
CA ILE A 37 6.98 -16.35 8.79
C ILE A 37 6.43 -15.63 10.04
N LEU A 38 5.11 -15.52 10.16
CA LEU A 38 4.46 -14.81 11.26
C LEU A 38 4.89 -15.35 12.64
N ARG A 39 5.00 -16.68 12.82
CA ARG A 39 5.40 -17.29 14.08
C ARG A 39 6.79 -16.82 14.54
N PHE A 40 7.70 -16.64 13.60
CA PHE A 40 9.06 -16.18 13.90
C PHE A 40 9.10 -14.73 14.37
N HIS A 41 8.25 -13.88 13.81
CA HIS A 41 8.21 -12.45 14.10
C HIS A 41 7.27 -12.07 15.26
N ALA A 42 6.23 -12.87 15.50
CA ALA A 42 5.25 -12.58 16.54
C ALA A 42 5.46 -13.37 17.84
N VAL A 43 6.28 -14.43 17.80
CA VAL A 43 6.56 -15.27 18.98
C VAL A 43 8.04 -15.29 19.30
N TYR A 44 8.89 -15.79 18.40
CA TYR A 44 10.31 -15.97 18.70
C TYR A 44 11.07 -14.65 18.77
N TRP A 45 10.82 -13.73 17.85
CA TRP A 45 11.49 -12.44 17.86
C TRP A 45 11.21 -11.60 19.11
N PRO A 46 9.96 -11.42 19.56
CA PRO A 46 9.69 -10.81 20.85
C PRO A 46 10.37 -11.51 22.04
N ALA A 47 10.39 -12.85 22.04
CA ALA A 47 11.07 -13.59 23.10
C ALA A 47 12.57 -13.32 23.15
N PHE A 48 13.24 -13.24 21.99
CA PHE A 48 14.67 -12.92 21.91
C PHE A 48 14.94 -11.48 22.37
N LEU A 49 14.12 -10.53 21.93
CA LEU A 49 14.25 -9.13 22.33
C LEU A 49 14.06 -8.93 23.83
N LEU A 50 13.04 -9.59 24.42
CA LEU A 50 12.80 -9.55 25.86
C LEU A 50 13.98 -10.16 26.66
N ALA A 51 14.50 -11.30 26.20
CA ALA A 51 15.67 -11.92 26.82
C ALA A 51 16.90 -11.01 26.75
N ALA A 52 17.07 -10.26 25.67
CA ALA A 52 18.15 -9.29 25.48
C ALA A 52 17.86 -7.91 26.11
N LYS A 53 16.69 -7.70 26.72
CA LYS A 53 16.22 -6.41 27.27
C LYS A 53 16.19 -5.30 26.25
N ILE A 54 15.82 -5.63 25.02
CA ILE A 54 15.63 -4.68 23.90
C ILE A 54 14.14 -4.43 23.76
N GLU A 55 13.78 -3.19 23.45
CA GLU A 55 12.39 -2.77 23.24
C GLU A 55 11.76 -3.55 22.08
N LEU A 56 10.46 -3.85 22.20
CA LEU A 56 9.72 -4.59 21.17
C LEU A 56 9.31 -3.67 20.01
N PRO A 57 9.17 -4.20 18.77
CA PRO A 57 8.52 -3.47 17.70
C PRO A 57 7.06 -3.16 18.05
N ASN A 58 6.57 -2.02 17.57
CA ASN A 58 5.23 -1.55 17.91
C ASN A 58 4.13 -2.45 17.31
N LYS A 59 4.38 -2.99 16.12
CA LYS A 59 3.39 -3.80 15.40
C LYS A 59 4.07 -4.85 14.52
N VAL A 60 3.44 -6.02 14.42
CA VAL A 60 3.77 -7.06 13.42
C VAL A 60 2.52 -7.29 12.59
N PHE A 61 2.62 -7.20 11.28
CA PHE A 61 1.53 -7.45 10.35
C PHE A 61 1.94 -8.51 9.33
N GLY A 62 1.17 -9.61 9.29
CA GLY A 62 1.36 -10.70 8.33
C GLY A 62 0.42 -10.53 7.14
N HIS A 63 0.95 -10.32 5.93
CA HIS A 63 0.15 -10.31 4.72
C HIS A 63 0.01 -11.71 4.13
N GLY A 64 -1.07 -11.90 3.34
CA GLY A 64 -1.35 -13.14 2.64
C GLY A 64 -0.45 -13.39 1.43
N TRP A 65 -0.68 -14.50 0.75
CA TRP A 65 0.02 -14.85 -0.49
C TRP A 65 -0.68 -14.24 -1.71
N ILE A 66 0.12 -13.96 -2.72
CA ILE A 66 -0.38 -13.68 -4.05
C ILE A 66 -0.47 -15.01 -4.79
N LEU A 67 -1.68 -15.35 -5.23
CA LEU A 67 -2.03 -16.58 -5.92
C LEU A 67 -2.26 -16.28 -7.41
N SER A 68 -2.09 -17.29 -8.25
CA SER A 68 -2.49 -17.26 -9.65
C SER A 68 -3.34 -18.50 -9.93
N GLY A 69 -4.63 -18.29 -10.24
CA GLY A 69 -5.58 -19.38 -10.48
C GLY A 69 -5.81 -20.27 -9.25
N GLU A 70 -5.96 -19.69 -8.06
CA GLU A 70 -6.13 -20.39 -6.77
C GLU A 70 -4.89 -21.16 -6.27
N GLU A 71 -3.80 -21.15 -7.03
CA GLU A 71 -2.56 -21.81 -6.65
C GLU A 71 -1.46 -20.79 -6.30
N LYS A 72 -0.59 -21.17 -5.37
CA LYS A 72 0.60 -20.38 -5.06
C LYS A 72 1.48 -20.29 -6.30
N MET A 73 1.87 -19.07 -6.68
CA MET A 73 2.81 -18.86 -7.77
C MET A 73 4.15 -19.56 -7.52
N SER A 74 4.61 -20.32 -8.49
CA SER A 74 5.92 -20.96 -8.43
C SER A 74 6.59 -21.02 -9.81
N LYS A 75 7.92 -20.87 -9.84
CA LYS A 75 8.71 -20.96 -11.08
C LYS A 75 8.55 -22.32 -11.77
N SER A 76 8.46 -23.40 -11.00
CA SER A 76 8.32 -24.75 -11.51
C SER A 76 6.99 -25.02 -12.23
N ARG A 77 5.96 -24.23 -11.94
CA ARG A 77 4.62 -24.35 -12.54
C ARG A 77 4.39 -23.40 -13.71
N GLY A 78 5.29 -22.45 -13.93
CA GLY A 78 5.16 -21.46 -15.02
C GLY A 78 3.97 -20.49 -14.85
N ASN A 79 3.40 -20.39 -13.63
CA ASN A 79 2.25 -19.53 -13.33
C ASN A 79 2.65 -18.21 -12.65
N ILE A 80 3.90 -17.78 -12.83
CA ILE A 80 4.38 -16.52 -12.27
C ILE A 80 3.99 -15.39 -13.21
N LEU A 81 3.33 -14.38 -12.66
CA LEU A 81 3.20 -13.08 -13.30
C LEU A 81 4.45 -12.26 -12.95
N ASP A 82 5.34 -12.08 -13.93
CA ASP A 82 6.54 -11.27 -13.73
C ASP A 82 6.13 -9.79 -13.65
N PRO A 83 6.36 -9.12 -12.51
CA PRO A 83 6.01 -7.71 -12.36
C PRO A 83 6.75 -6.80 -13.34
N LEU A 84 7.95 -7.16 -13.78
CA LEU A 84 8.71 -6.35 -14.75
C LEU A 84 8.08 -6.41 -16.13
N GLU A 85 7.62 -7.57 -16.57
CA GLU A 85 6.87 -7.72 -17.83
C GLU A 85 5.57 -6.92 -17.80
N ILE A 86 4.84 -6.98 -16.68
CA ILE A 86 3.61 -6.21 -16.48
C ILE A 86 3.90 -4.69 -16.51
N ILE A 87 4.93 -4.25 -15.82
CA ILE A 87 5.34 -2.83 -15.79
C ILE A 87 5.71 -2.35 -17.19
N ASN A 88 6.44 -3.16 -17.96
CA ASN A 88 6.82 -2.81 -19.32
C ASN A 88 5.60 -2.71 -20.26
N LYS A 89 4.56 -3.51 -20.04
CA LYS A 89 3.36 -3.53 -20.87
C LYS A 89 2.33 -2.48 -20.50
N TYR A 90 2.08 -2.29 -19.20
CA TYR A 90 0.97 -1.46 -18.71
C TYR A 90 1.41 -0.23 -17.90
N GLY A 91 2.68 -0.17 -17.49
CA GLY A 91 3.20 0.85 -16.60
C GLY A 91 3.17 0.44 -15.12
N LEU A 92 3.91 1.19 -14.30
CA LEU A 92 4.06 0.92 -12.87
C LEU A 92 2.77 1.23 -12.07
N ASP A 93 2.16 2.38 -12.33
CA ASP A 93 1.01 2.83 -11.54
C ASP A 93 -0.23 1.95 -11.70
N PRO A 94 -0.60 1.46 -12.90
CA PRO A 94 -1.67 0.48 -13.05
C PRO A 94 -1.44 -0.81 -12.26
N LEU A 95 -0.21 -1.34 -12.24
CA LEU A 95 0.11 -2.52 -11.44
C LEU A 95 -0.04 -2.24 -9.95
N ARG A 96 0.48 -1.12 -9.46
CA ARG A 96 0.35 -0.74 -8.04
C ARG A 96 -1.11 -0.57 -7.64
N TYR A 97 -1.89 0.15 -8.45
CA TYR A 97 -3.32 0.34 -8.23
C TYR A 97 -4.05 -1.00 -8.13
N TYR A 98 -3.83 -1.89 -9.10
CA TYR A 98 -4.44 -3.22 -9.13
C TYR A 98 -4.11 -4.05 -7.89
N LEU A 99 -2.83 -4.12 -7.51
CA LEU A 99 -2.41 -4.91 -6.34
C LEU A 99 -3.01 -4.39 -5.03
N ILE A 100 -3.16 -3.07 -4.89
CA ILE A 100 -3.74 -2.48 -3.68
C ILE A 100 -5.26 -2.67 -3.66
N LYS A 101 -5.93 -2.55 -4.82
CA LYS A 101 -7.38 -2.66 -4.91
C LYS A 101 -7.86 -4.10 -4.80
N GLU A 102 -7.28 -4.97 -5.60
CA GLU A 102 -7.78 -6.34 -5.82
C GLU A 102 -7.49 -7.27 -4.65
N VAL A 103 -6.35 -7.08 -4.00
CA VAL A 103 -5.91 -7.93 -2.90
C VAL A 103 -6.22 -7.24 -1.57
N SER A 104 -7.24 -7.74 -0.88
CA SER A 104 -7.52 -7.31 0.50
C SER A 104 -6.30 -7.56 1.37
N PHE A 105 -5.64 -6.48 1.79
CA PHE A 105 -4.35 -6.57 2.48
C PHE A 105 -4.48 -7.37 3.78
N GLY A 106 -3.65 -8.39 3.93
CA GLY A 106 -3.73 -9.38 5.02
C GLY A 106 -4.32 -10.72 4.60
N ASN A 107 -5.09 -10.78 3.53
CA ASN A 107 -5.64 -12.01 2.97
C ASN A 107 -4.83 -12.52 1.78
N ASP A 108 -5.08 -13.77 1.39
CA ASP A 108 -4.57 -14.27 0.12
C ASP A 108 -5.31 -13.60 -1.03
N GLY A 109 -4.59 -13.19 -2.07
CA GLY A 109 -5.15 -12.52 -3.23
C GLY A 109 -4.87 -13.30 -4.51
N ASN A 110 -5.92 -13.54 -5.30
CA ASN A 110 -5.79 -14.17 -6.61
C ASN A 110 -5.65 -13.09 -7.67
N ILE A 111 -4.52 -13.04 -8.36
CA ILE A 111 -4.25 -12.08 -9.43
C ILE A 111 -4.19 -12.77 -10.78
N SER A 112 -4.67 -12.07 -11.83
CA SER A 112 -4.56 -12.50 -13.21
C SER A 112 -4.38 -11.31 -14.14
N GLN A 113 -3.88 -11.58 -15.34
CA GLN A 113 -3.70 -10.53 -16.34
C GLN A 113 -5.04 -9.95 -16.80
N ASP A 114 -6.06 -10.80 -16.99
CA ASP A 114 -7.40 -10.36 -17.41
C ASP A 114 -8.03 -9.42 -16.39
N ARG A 115 -7.93 -9.72 -15.10
CA ARG A 115 -8.43 -8.85 -14.03
C ARG A 115 -7.64 -7.54 -13.94
N LEU A 116 -6.35 -7.56 -14.21
CA LEU A 116 -5.54 -6.35 -14.32
C LEU A 116 -6.02 -5.47 -15.48
N GLU A 117 -6.25 -6.04 -16.67
CA GLU A 117 -6.75 -5.31 -17.84
C GLU A 117 -8.15 -4.74 -17.60
N ASP A 118 -9.04 -5.51 -16.97
CA ASP A 118 -10.38 -5.06 -16.59
C ASP A 118 -10.29 -3.89 -15.58
N CYS A 119 -9.44 -3.98 -14.58
CA CYS A 119 -9.22 -2.92 -13.60
C CYS A 119 -8.68 -1.63 -14.25
N ILE A 120 -7.72 -1.75 -15.16
CA ILE A 120 -7.19 -0.61 -15.92
C ILE A 120 -8.28 0.05 -16.74
N ASN A 121 -9.07 -0.73 -17.46
CA ASN A 121 -10.11 -0.22 -18.34
C ASN A 121 -11.28 0.39 -17.57
N SER A 122 -11.79 -0.31 -16.55
CA SER A 122 -12.95 0.15 -15.78
C SER A 122 -12.62 1.34 -14.88
N ASP A 123 -11.59 1.22 -14.07
CA ASP A 123 -11.35 2.18 -13.00
C ASP A 123 -10.46 3.34 -13.44
N LEU A 124 -9.34 3.04 -14.08
CA LEU A 124 -8.39 4.08 -14.45
C LEU A 124 -8.83 4.81 -15.73
N ALA A 125 -9.23 4.09 -16.78
CA ALA A 125 -9.63 4.72 -18.02
C ALA A 125 -11.07 5.23 -17.99
N ASN A 126 -12.06 4.35 -17.74
CA ASN A 126 -13.49 4.71 -17.88
C ASN A 126 -14.05 5.47 -16.68
N ASN A 127 -13.49 5.33 -15.49
CA ASN A 127 -13.93 6.08 -14.31
C ASN A 127 -13.05 7.33 -14.13
N TYR A 128 -11.86 7.19 -13.60
CA TYR A 128 -10.96 8.30 -13.25
C TYR A 128 -10.53 9.11 -14.50
N GLY A 129 -10.12 8.44 -15.56
CA GLY A 129 -9.71 9.08 -16.81
C GLY A 129 -10.84 9.89 -17.45
N ASN A 130 -12.07 9.37 -17.47
CA ASN A 130 -13.23 10.11 -17.95
C ASN A 130 -13.55 11.32 -17.07
N LEU A 131 -13.43 11.22 -15.76
CA LEU A 131 -13.59 12.36 -14.86
C LEU A 131 -12.58 13.47 -15.20
N CYS A 132 -11.30 13.12 -15.30
CA CYS A 132 -10.24 14.07 -15.66
C CYS A 132 -10.49 14.72 -17.01
N GLN A 133 -10.88 13.93 -18.01
CA GLN A 133 -11.19 14.43 -19.35
C GLN A 133 -12.36 15.41 -19.34
N ARG A 134 -13.46 15.06 -18.64
CA ARG A 134 -14.66 15.92 -18.58
C ARG A 134 -14.36 17.23 -17.86
N VAL A 135 -13.66 17.20 -16.75
CA VAL A 135 -13.26 18.39 -16.00
C VAL A 135 -12.32 19.27 -16.84
N GLY A 136 -11.31 18.67 -17.46
CA GLY A 136 -10.37 19.38 -18.32
C GLY A 136 -11.05 20.01 -19.55
N ALA A 137 -11.92 19.26 -20.22
CA ALA A 137 -12.68 19.77 -21.36
C ALA A 137 -13.63 20.90 -20.96
N PHE A 138 -14.28 20.78 -19.80
CA PHE A 138 -15.15 21.85 -19.27
C PHE A 138 -14.34 23.11 -18.96
N ALA A 139 -13.22 23.01 -18.28
CA ALA A 139 -12.36 24.14 -17.97
C ALA A 139 -11.81 24.80 -19.24
N HIS A 140 -11.40 24.00 -20.23
CA HIS A 140 -10.93 24.52 -21.51
C HIS A 140 -12.03 25.30 -22.26
N LYS A 141 -13.22 24.74 -22.32
CA LYS A 141 -14.36 25.34 -23.04
C LYS A 141 -14.92 26.58 -22.36
N ASN A 142 -15.00 26.60 -21.03
CA ASN A 142 -15.74 27.64 -20.30
C ASN A 142 -14.85 28.65 -19.56
N CYS A 143 -13.56 28.33 -19.39
CA CYS A 143 -12.60 29.15 -18.65
C CYS A 143 -11.30 29.40 -19.43
N ASP A 144 -11.30 29.27 -20.75
CA ASP A 144 -10.12 29.43 -21.61
C ASP A 144 -8.91 28.59 -21.19
N GLY A 145 -9.17 27.42 -20.63
CA GLY A 145 -8.12 26.49 -20.11
C GLY A 145 -7.44 27.00 -18.84
N LYS A 146 -7.97 27.98 -18.16
CA LYS A 146 -7.40 28.54 -16.92
C LYS A 146 -8.30 28.24 -15.74
N ILE A 147 -7.68 27.95 -14.60
CA ILE A 147 -8.39 27.87 -13.32
C ILE A 147 -8.58 29.29 -12.80
N PRO A 148 -9.84 29.71 -12.48
CA PRO A 148 -10.08 31.04 -11.90
C PRO A 148 -9.28 31.24 -10.62
N LEU A 149 -8.58 32.37 -10.49
CA LEU A 149 -7.77 32.69 -9.31
C LEU A 149 -8.64 33.15 -8.11
N GLU A 150 -9.76 33.81 -8.42
CA GLU A 150 -10.72 34.24 -7.39
C GLU A 150 -11.95 33.36 -7.44
N ILE A 151 -12.06 32.44 -6.49
CA ILE A 151 -13.20 31.55 -6.35
C ILE A 151 -13.96 31.96 -5.08
N LYS A 152 -15.22 32.37 -5.25
CA LYS A 152 -16.16 32.49 -4.13
C LYS A 152 -16.97 31.22 -4.05
N PHE A 153 -16.62 30.38 -3.07
CA PHE A 153 -17.37 29.16 -2.80
C PHE A 153 -18.77 29.50 -2.26
N GLN A 154 -19.76 28.82 -2.80
CA GLN A 154 -21.12 28.82 -2.29
C GLN A 154 -21.26 27.75 -1.21
N ASP A 155 -22.38 27.75 -0.46
CA ASP A 155 -22.61 26.79 0.61
C ASP A 155 -22.57 25.33 0.12
N GLU A 156 -23.05 25.08 -1.09
CA GLU A 156 -23.00 23.75 -1.73
C GLU A 156 -21.56 23.30 -2.01
N ASP A 157 -20.70 24.20 -2.45
CA ASP A 157 -19.28 23.92 -2.70
C ASP A 157 -18.57 23.60 -1.38
N LEU A 158 -18.85 24.39 -0.35
CA LEU A 158 -18.30 24.19 0.99
C LEU A 158 -18.73 22.86 1.60
N LEU A 159 -19.95 22.42 1.34
CA LEU A 159 -20.45 21.12 1.80
C LEU A 159 -19.59 19.97 1.18
N ILE A 160 -19.31 20.03 -0.10
CA ILE A 160 -18.48 19.05 -0.79
C ILE A 160 -17.05 19.08 -0.24
N LEU A 161 -16.44 20.27 -0.14
CA LEU A 161 -15.07 20.42 0.36
C LEU A 161 -14.91 19.93 1.80
N ASN A 162 -15.89 20.22 2.66
CA ASN A 162 -15.86 19.75 4.05
C ASN A 162 -16.00 18.24 4.12
N LYS A 163 -16.85 17.63 3.31
CA LYS A 163 -16.94 16.16 3.23
C LYS A 163 -15.59 15.50 2.90
N TYR A 164 -14.80 16.09 2.01
CA TYR A 164 -13.45 15.58 1.72
C TYR A 164 -12.51 15.79 2.91
N LYS A 165 -12.52 16.95 3.54
CA LYS A 165 -11.68 17.23 4.72
C LYS A 165 -11.97 16.28 5.87
N ASP A 166 -13.24 16.04 6.15
CA ASP A 166 -13.68 15.17 7.24
C ASP A 166 -13.25 13.70 7.00
N ASN A 167 -13.12 13.29 5.74
CA ASN A 167 -12.66 11.95 5.40
C ASN A 167 -11.13 11.76 5.50
N ILE A 168 -10.33 12.82 5.54
CA ILE A 168 -8.86 12.70 5.56
C ILE A 168 -8.38 11.87 6.76
N GLU A 169 -8.89 12.13 7.95
CA GLU A 169 -8.49 11.40 9.16
C GLU A 169 -8.96 9.93 9.13
N ASN A 170 -10.13 9.67 8.56
CA ASN A 170 -10.60 8.31 8.34
C ASN A 170 -9.69 7.54 7.37
N ILE A 171 -9.27 8.18 6.28
CA ILE A 171 -8.33 7.62 5.30
C ILE A 171 -6.99 7.30 5.97
N ARG A 172 -6.42 8.24 6.73
CA ARG A 172 -5.17 8.03 7.48
C ARG A 172 -5.27 6.86 8.44
N SER A 173 -6.34 6.80 9.22
CA SER A 173 -6.58 5.69 10.16
C SER A 173 -6.67 4.34 9.44
N LYS A 174 -7.25 4.28 8.26
CA LYS A 174 -7.29 3.04 7.46
C LYS A 174 -5.91 2.61 6.98
N ILE A 175 -5.07 3.55 6.55
CA ILE A 175 -3.68 3.28 6.16
C ILE A 175 -2.88 2.78 7.36
N ASP A 176 -2.98 3.44 8.51
CA ASP A 176 -2.29 3.06 9.76
C ASP A 176 -2.71 1.67 10.27
N ASN A 177 -3.93 1.27 9.98
CA ASN A 177 -4.45 -0.05 10.29
C ASN A 177 -4.24 -1.09 9.18
N GLN A 178 -3.47 -0.76 8.14
CA GLN A 178 -3.16 -1.59 6.96
C GLN A 178 -4.41 -2.01 6.16
N ASN A 179 -5.52 -1.28 6.27
CA ASN A 179 -6.73 -1.46 5.45
C ASN A 179 -6.62 -0.68 4.14
N ILE A 180 -5.56 -0.92 3.37
CA ILE A 180 -5.16 -0.08 2.24
C ILE A 180 -6.17 -0.14 1.09
N ASN A 181 -6.79 -1.29 0.85
CA ASN A 181 -7.80 -1.45 -0.20
C ASN A 181 -9.04 -0.56 0.02
N PHE A 182 -9.47 -0.34 1.26
CA PHE A 182 -10.58 0.59 1.59
C PHE A 182 -10.25 2.07 1.36
N TYR A 183 -9.00 2.37 1.07
CA TYR A 183 -8.57 3.72 0.76
C TYR A 183 -8.84 4.09 -0.71
N ILE A 184 -8.91 3.09 -1.59
CA ILE A 184 -9.06 3.28 -3.04
C ILE A 184 -10.54 3.27 -3.47
N ASP A 185 -11.40 2.57 -2.73
CA ASP A 185 -12.85 2.53 -2.95
C ASP A 185 -13.54 3.80 -2.40
#